data_9e2cdccb5c5a5d093ee8cc0410efd8ed
#
_entry.id   9e2cdccb5c5a5d093ee8cc0410efd8ed
#
_cell.length_a   1.000
_cell.length_b   1.000
_cell.length_c   1.000
_cell.angle_alpha   90.00
_cell.angle_beta   90.00
_cell.angle_gamma   90.00
#
_symmetry.space_group_name_H-M   'P 1'
#
loop_
_entity.id
_entity.type
_entity.pdbx_description
1 polymer ?
#
loop_
_entity_poly.entity_id
_entity_poly.type
_entity_poly.pdbx_seq_one_letter_code
_entity_poly.pdbx_strand_id
1 'polypeptide(L)'
;MDSGAIYLWTKQNGVTVRNNYIHDYTGSKDNRGIFGDDGTINATVTGNRILRIGNSYCIDFRRVESVETRSDSKVKKTNVGIKMYDNTVDGSVRFEPRPGDRTSRKGINKTL
;
A
#
# COMPACT_ATOMS: atom_id res chain seq x y z
N MET A 1 2.77 10.78 14.53
CA MET A 1 1.95 9.56 14.68
C MET A 1 1.54 9.07 13.31
N ASP A 2 1.68 7.81 13.04
CA ASP A 2 1.28 7.23 11.76
C ASP A 2 -0.24 7.11 11.69
N SER A 3 -0.83 7.60 10.62
CA SER A 3 -2.26 7.71 10.48
C SER A 3 -2.68 7.51 9.02
N GLY A 4 -3.86 6.97 8.82
CA GLY A 4 -4.49 6.85 7.52
C GLY A 4 -6.00 6.92 7.65
N ALA A 5 -6.66 7.54 6.68
CA ALA A 5 -8.12 7.55 6.65
C ALA A 5 -8.66 6.13 6.53
N ILE A 6 -7.97 5.31 5.74
CA ILE A 6 -8.14 3.86 5.72
C ILE A 6 -6.81 3.26 6.11
N TYR A 7 -6.82 2.45 7.16
CA TYR A 7 -5.61 1.89 7.74
C TYR A 7 -5.65 0.37 7.67
N LEU A 8 -4.61 -0.20 7.10
CA LEU A 8 -4.44 -1.65 7.00
C LEU A 8 -3.18 -2.06 7.75
N TRP A 9 -3.24 -3.15 8.44
CA TRP A 9 -2.10 -3.66 9.17
C TRP A 9 -2.13 -5.18 9.23
N THR A 10 -0.93 -5.76 9.20
CA THR A 10 -0.71 -7.19 9.35
C THR A 10 -1.26 -8.05 8.20
N LYS A 11 -1.16 -9.34 8.35
CA LYS A 11 -1.57 -10.31 7.33
C LYS A 11 -3.08 -10.42 7.24
N GLN A 12 -3.57 -10.42 6.04
CA GLN A 12 -5.01 -10.46 5.78
C GLN A 12 -5.32 -11.48 4.69
N ASN A 13 -6.54 -11.93 4.66
CA ASN A 13 -7.02 -12.91 3.68
C ASN A 13 -7.76 -12.23 2.53
N GLY A 14 -7.11 -11.27 1.91
CA GLY A 14 -7.69 -10.57 0.78
C GLY A 14 -8.59 -9.41 1.20
N VAL A 15 -8.02 -8.21 1.24
CA VAL A 15 -8.74 -6.98 1.50
C VAL A 15 -8.84 -6.20 0.20
N THR A 16 -10.02 -5.67 -0.09
CA THR A 16 -10.21 -4.77 -1.22
C THR A 16 -10.63 -3.41 -0.70
N VAL A 17 -9.86 -2.40 -1.09
CA VAL A 17 -10.15 -0.98 -0.85
C VAL A 17 -10.49 -0.36 -2.19
N ARG A 18 -11.77 -0.13 -2.44
CA ARG A 18 -12.23 0.20 -3.79
C ARG A 18 -13.24 1.34 -3.80
N ASN A 19 -13.08 2.22 -4.78
CA ASN A 19 -14.05 3.26 -5.09
C ASN A 19 -14.36 4.19 -3.93
N ASN A 20 -13.33 4.54 -3.15
CA ASN A 20 -13.47 5.50 -2.07
C ASN A 20 -13.05 6.88 -2.53
N TYR A 21 -13.73 7.89 -2.03
CA TYR A 21 -13.30 9.27 -2.17
C TYR A 21 -12.82 9.78 -0.82
N ILE A 22 -11.52 9.93 -0.70
CA ILE A 22 -10.84 10.41 0.50
C ILE A 22 -10.35 11.81 0.20
N HIS A 23 -10.78 12.78 0.99
CA HIS A 23 -10.40 14.17 0.74
C HIS A 23 -10.39 14.98 2.02
N ASP A 24 -9.60 16.05 1.98
CA ASP A 24 -9.56 17.04 3.06
C ASP A 24 -9.22 16.43 4.43
N TYR A 25 -8.34 15.43 4.43
CA TYR A 25 -7.80 14.82 5.64
C TYR A 25 -6.49 15.51 6.01
N THR A 26 -6.61 16.72 6.52
CA THR A 26 -5.52 17.61 6.86
C THR A 26 -5.36 17.72 8.38
N GLY A 27 -4.50 18.64 8.83
CA GLY A 27 -4.28 18.87 10.26
C GLY A 27 -3.05 18.15 10.81
N SER A 28 -2.48 17.20 10.10
CA SER A 28 -1.23 16.56 10.46
C SER A 28 -0.47 16.11 9.22
N LYS A 29 0.86 16.21 9.29
CA LYS A 29 1.73 15.67 8.24
C LYS A 29 1.68 14.13 8.17
N ASP A 30 1.16 13.49 9.18
CA ASP A 30 1.08 12.04 9.25
C ASP A 30 -0.21 11.48 8.65
N ASN A 31 -1.13 12.34 8.23
CA ASN A 31 -2.41 11.92 7.69
C ASN A 31 -2.28 11.46 6.25
N ARG A 32 -2.23 10.16 6.05
CA ARG A 32 -2.25 9.52 4.73
C ARG A 32 -3.68 9.19 4.31
N GLY A 33 -3.89 8.98 3.05
CA GLY A 33 -5.20 8.51 2.58
C GLY A 33 -5.40 7.03 2.90
N ILE A 34 -4.73 6.16 2.17
CA ILE A 34 -4.74 4.73 2.41
C ILE A 34 -3.35 4.33 2.90
N PHE A 35 -3.30 3.78 4.09
CA PHE A 35 -2.03 3.42 4.72
C PHE A 35 -1.99 1.92 5.00
N GLY A 36 -1.12 1.23 4.29
CA GLY A 36 -0.78 -0.16 4.57
C GLY A 36 0.49 -0.22 5.40
N ASP A 37 0.34 -0.43 6.68
CA ASP A 37 1.45 -0.48 7.63
C ASP A 37 2.18 -1.82 7.57
N ASP A 38 3.21 -1.94 8.38
CA ASP A 38 4.14 -3.07 8.36
C ASP A 38 3.44 -4.44 8.27
N GLY A 39 3.87 -5.24 7.31
CA GLY A 39 3.39 -6.61 7.16
C GLY A 39 2.04 -6.76 6.45
N THR A 40 1.48 -5.69 5.92
CA THR A 40 0.23 -5.79 5.14
C THR A 40 0.45 -6.64 3.88
N ILE A 41 -0.42 -7.59 3.66
CA ILE A 41 -0.40 -8.49 2.49
C ILE A 41 -1.80 -8.63 1.90
N ASN A 42 -1.90 -9.16 0.68
CA ASN A 42 -3.15 -9.53 0.01
C ASN A 42 -4.18 -8.40 -0.01
N ALA A 43 -3.74 -7.22 -0.40
CA ALA A 43 -4.62 -6.06 -0.52
C ALA A 43 -4.75 -5.63 -1.97
N THR A 44 -5.95 -5.29 -2.38
CA THR A 44 -6.24 -4.69 -3.68
C THR A 44 -6.77 -3.29 -3.46
N VAL A 45 -6.11 -2.30 -4.03
CA VAL A 45 -6.44 -0.89 -3.87
C VAL A 45 -6.71 -0.32 -5.26
N THR A 46 -7.97 -0.06 -5.57
CA THR A 46 -8.36 0.31 -6.92
C THR A 46 -9.52 1.31 -6.97
N GLY A 47 -9.51 2.16 -7.96
CA GLY A 47 -10.61 3.10 -8.21
C GLY A 47 -10.80 4.15 -7.14
N ASN A 48 -9.83 4.38 -6.27
CA ASN A 48 -9.94 5.38 -5.22
C ASN A 48 -9.50 6.74 -5.73
N ARG A 49 -10.12 7.77 -5.19
CA ARG A 49 -9.76 9.14 -5.45
C ARG A 49 -9.34 9.80 -4.15
N ILE A 50 -8.12 10.30 -4.08
CA ILE A 50 -7.54 10.82 -2.84
C ILE A 50 -6.94 12.19 -3.09
N LEU A 51 -7.51 13.21 -2.45
CA LEU A 51 -7.15 14.61 -2.67
C LEU A 51 -7.01 15.34 -1.35
N ARG A 52 -6.07 16.26 -1.28
CA ARG A 52 -5.93 17.20 -0.17
C ARG A 52 -5.81 16.50 1.18
N ILE A 53 -4.76 15.71 1.32
CA ILE A 53 -4.41 15.08 2.60
C ILE A 53 -3.13 15.69 3.16
N GLY A 54 -2.87 15.45 4.43
CA GLY A 54 -1.75 16.09 5.14
C GLY A 54 -0.38 15.53 4.76
N ASN A 55 -0.28 14.25 4.50
CA ASN A 55 0.96 13.60 4.09
C ASN A 55 1.15 13.70 2.57
N SER A 56 2.40 13.73 2.12
CA SER A 56 2.70 13.70 0.69
C SER A 56 2.33 12.37 0.03
N TYR A 57 2.20 11.32 0.80
CA TYR A 57 1.79 10.01 0.30
C TYR A 57 0.29 9.82 0.48
N CYS A 58 -0.43 9.83 -0.63
CA CYS A 58 -1.87 9.55 -0.64
C CYS A 58 -2.15 8.08 -0.38
N ILE A 59 -1.32 7.21 -0.93
CA ILE A 59 -1.33 5.77 -0.68
C ILE A 59 0.07 5.40 -0.26
N ASP A 60 0.19 4.75 0.88
CA ASP A 60 1.49 4.43 1.46
C ASP A 60 1.48 3.02 2.01
N PHE A 61 2.24 2.14 1.37
CA PHE A 61 2.45 0.78 1.85
C PHE A 61 3.90 0.65 2.31
N ARG A 62 4.08 0.48 3.61
CA ARG A 62 5.40 0.42 4.24
C ARG A 62 5.79 -1.01 4.57
N ARG A 63 7.06 -1.32 4.31
CA ARG A 63 7.70 -2.59 4.70
C ARG A 63 6.87 -3.81 4.30
N VAL A 64 6.43 -3.81 3.07
CA VAL A 64 5.62 -4.92 2.54
C VAL A 64 6.49 -6.16 2.44
N GLU A 65 6.03 -7.24 3.04
CA GLU A 65 6.76 -8.50 3.03
C GLU A 65 6.59 -9.24 1.72
N SER A 66 7.63 -9.98 1.33
CA SER A 66 7.49 -11.03 0.35
C SER A 66 7.28 -12.37 1.06
N VAL A 67 6.65 -13.29 0.37
CA VAL A 67 6.47 -14.65 0.85
C VAL A 67 7.65 -15.48 0.41
N GLU A 68 8.26 -16.20 1.36
CA GLU A 68 9.22 -17.24 1.04
C GLU A 68 8.51 -18.57 0.92
N THR A 69 8.67 -19.19 -0.23
CA THR A 69 8.20 -20.56 -0.46
C THR A 69 9.40 -21.45 -0.56
N ARG A 70 9.42 -22.52 0.22
CA ARG A 70 10.49 -23.51 0.19
C ARG A 70 9.96 -24.80 -0.40
N SER A 71 10.67 -25.29 -1.39
CA SER A 71 10.39 -26.59 -2.00
C SER A 71 11.72 -27.21 -2.43
N ASP A 72 11.97 -28.45 -2.05
CA ASP A 72 13.17 -29.20 -2.43
C ASP A 72 14.46 -28.41 -2.22
N SER A 73 14.62 -27.81 -1.06
CA SER A 73 15.78 -27.00 -0.67
C SER A 73 15.88 -25.66 -1.44
N LYS A 74 14.90 -25.30 -2.22
CA LYS A 74 14.86 -24.02 -2.93
C LYS A 74 13.97 -23.03 -2.18
N VAL A 75 14.43 -21.79 -2.13
CA VAL A 75 13.68 -20.69 -1.55
C VAL A 75 13.25 -19.75 -2.66
N LYS A 76 11.97 -19.51 -2.75
CA LYS A 76 11.41 -18.55 -3.71
C LYS A 76 10.72 -17.44 -2.93
N LYS A 77 11.13 -16.20 -3.19
CA LYS A 77 10.44 -15.03 -2.66
C LYS A 77 9.48 -14.50 -3.70
N THR A 78 8.23 -14.34 -3.32
CA THR A 78 7.20 -13.80 -4.19
C THR A 78 6.54 -12.59 -3.56
N ASN A 79 5.98 -11.74 -4.40
CA ASN A 79 5.21 -10.60 -3.95
C ASN A 79 4.02 -11.09 -3.09
N VAL A 80 3.71 -10.36 -2.06
CA VAL A 80 2.65 -10.69 -1.10
C VAL A 80 1.25 -10.32 -1.59
N GLY A 81 1.04 -10.15 -2.87
CA GLY A 81 -0.30 -9.97 -3.42
C GLY A 81 -0.90 -8.59 -3.23
N ILE A 82 -0.09 -7.55 -3.15
CA ILE A 82 -0.60 -6.18 -3.15
C ILE A 82 -0.74 -5.71 -4.59
N LYS A 83 -1.94 -5.26 -4.93
CA LYS A 83 -2.27 -4.72 -6.24
C LYS A 83 -2.83 -3.32 -6.08
N MET A 84 -2.32 -2.39 -6.88
CA MET A 84 -2.82 -1.02 -6.92
C MET A 84 -3.01 -0.60 -8.38
N TYR A 85 -4.19 -0.17 -8.74
CA TYR A 85 -4.48 0.29 -10.09
C TYR A 85 -5.69 1.20 -10.12
N ASP A 86 -5.74 2.06 -11.11
CA ASP A 86 -6.86 2.98 -11.37
C ASP A 86 -7.19 3.92 -10.21
N ASN A 87 -6.20 4.30 -9.42
CA ASN A 87 -6.37 5.29 -8.38
C ASN A 87 -5.97 6.66 -8.90
N THR A 88 -6.70 7.69 -8.49
CA THR A 88 -6.42 9.09 -8.78
C THR A 88 -5.99 9.80 -7.52
N VAL A 89 -4.81 10.36 -7.52
CA VAL A 89 -4.27 11.06 -6.36
C VAL A 89 -3.62 12.38 -6.77
N ASP A 90 -3.64 13.36 -5.89
CA ASP A 90 -2.96 14.65 -6.10
C ASP A 90 -1.58 14.73 -5.46
N GLY A 91 -1.15 13.67 -4.83
CA GLY A 91 0.17 13.53 -4.22
C GLY A 91 0.92 12.33 -4.77
N SER A 92 1.61 11.65 -3.88
CA SER A 92 2.45 10.50 -4.24
C SER A 92 1.87 9.19 -3.77
N VAL A 93 2.31 8.12 -4.40
CA VAL A 93 2.05 6.75 -3.97
C VAL A 93 3.40 6.15 -3.59
N ARG A 94 3.48 5.56 -2.40
CA ARG A 94 4.67 4.86 -1.97
C ARG A 94 4.36 3.38 -1.76
N PHE A 95 5.24 2.57 -2.27
CA PHE A 95 5.25 1.14 -2.02
C PHE A 95 6.67 0.77 -1.60
N GLU A 96 6.88 0.66 -0.31
CA GLU A 96 8.19 0.42 0.27
C GLU A 96 8.36 -1.07 0.59
N PRO A 97 9.24 -1.78 -0.11
CA PRO A 97 9.52 -3.17 0.23
C PRO A 97 10.25 -3.26 1.56
N ARG A 98 10.17 -4.40 2.19
CA ARG A 98 11.00 -4.69 3.35
C ARG A 98 12.47 -4.61 2.95
N PRO A 99 13.37 -4.10 3.82
CA PRO A 99 14.79 -4.02 3.49
C PRO A 99 15.33 -5.34 2.97
N GLY A 100 16.03 -5.29 1.83
CA GLY A 100 16.57 -6.47 1.16
C GLY A 100 15.63 -7.15 0.18
N ASP A 101 14.36 -6.79 0.14
CA ASP A 101 13.39 -7.33 -0.80
C ASP A 101 13.18 -6.36 -1.96
N ARG A 102 13.45 -6.83 -3.17
CA ARG A 102 13.33 -6.03 -4.39
C ARG A 102 12.21 -6.48 -5.32
N THR A 103 11.44 -7.46 -4.91
CA THR A 103 10.40 -8.05 -5.77
C THR A 103 9.07 -7.34 -5.67
N SER A 104 8.84 -6.58 -4.64
CA SER A 104 7.53 -6.08 -4.26
C SER A 104 7.06 -4.85 -5.05
N ARG A 105 7.84 -4.34 -5.98
CA ARG A 105 7.48 -3.16 -6.77
C ARG A 105 6.74 -3.43 -8.07
N LYS A 106 6.57 -4.68 -8.43
CA LYS A 106 5.89 -5.03 -9.67
C LYS A 106 4.38 -4.81 -9.55
N GLY A 107 3.80 -4.25 -10.58
CA GLY A 107 2.35 -4.06 -10.64
C GLY A 107 1.83 -2.85 -9.89
N ILE A 108 2.70 -1.97 -9.42
CA ILE A 108 2.27 -0.74 -8.76
C ILE A 108 1.73 0.23 -9.81
N ASN A 109 0.58 0.75 -9.54
CA ASN A 109 -0.03 1.76 -10.38
C ASN A 109 0.65 3.11 -10.20
N LYS A 110 0.54 3.95 -11.20
CA LYS A 110 1.14 5.28 -11.15
C LYS A 110 0.16 6.31 -10.64
N THR A 111 0.72 7.35 -10.04
CA THR A 111 0.01 8.57 -9.69
C THR A 111 -0.44 9.30 -10.95
N LEU A 112 -1.54 9.92 -10.88
CA LEU A 112 -2.02 10.81 -11.95
C LEU A 112 -1.46 12.21 -11.80
#